data_b857fce69322efe61d7b278e86808d0e
#
_entry.id   b857fce69322efe61d7b278e86808d0e
#
_cell.length_a   1.000
_cell.length_b   1.000
_cell.length_c   1.000
_cell.angle_alpha   90.00
_cell.angle_beta   90.00
_cell.angle_gamma   90.00
#
_symmetry.space_group_name_H-M   'P 1'
#
loop_
_entity.id
_entity.type
_entity.pdbx_description
1 polymer ?
#
loop_
_entity_poly.entity_id
_entity_poly.type
_entity_poly.pdbx_seq_one_letter_code
_entity_poly.pdbx_strand_id
1 'polypeptide(L)'
;MITGIEILKFGVEDRAASNKFLADFGLKNTTSDIEGTDLYQTQNGSKIYIFDCDDARLPQAIESGSTLREVTWGLDNPVQDLADLADHLKDVDGYQSTADMVQCIDPNGMTIRFQKSFVQELPQLKTEGINQYGSINRVNAASPVYEKGQPVAIGHVVFFTPDLEKTEKFYIEKLGFFLSDAYRNRGAFLRCRGKGYHHDLFLLSIPNKPAGLNHVAFVVRDIHEVIGGGLNMNRSEWSTFIGPGRHPISSAYFWYVNSPLGGAFEYYTNDDYLTEEWQPRVEEHRLELFTEWAIEGGLDDHTRRQVKPA
;
A
#
# COMPACT_ATOMS: atom_id res chain seq x y z
N MET A 1 9.05 -16.25 7.73
CA MET A 1 8.78 -14.82 8.08
C MET A 1 7.96 -14.18 6.95
N ILE A 2 7.03 -13.30 7.26
CA ILE A 2 6.22 -12.58 6.26
C ILE A 2 7.14 -11.62 5.49
N THR A 3 7.02 -11.60 4.16
CA THR A 3 7.94 -10.84 3.27
C THR A 3 7.37 -9.54 2.73
N GLY A 4 6.05 -9.39 2.72
CA GLY A 4 5.34 -8.23 2.19
C GLY A 4 4.05 -8.64 1.47
N ILE A 5 3.37 -7.65 0.89
CA ILE A 5 2.13 -7.87 0.15
C ILE A 5 2.46 -8.35 -1.27
N GLU A 6 1.85 -9.44 -1.69
CA GLU A 6 2.12 -10.02 -3.01
C GLU A 6 0.90 -10.12 -3.92
N ILE A 7 -0.32 -10.27 -3.34
CA ILE A 7 -1.55 -10.29 -4.13
C ILE A 7 -2.61 -9.41 -3.47
N LEU A 8 -3.31 -8.65 -4.30
CA LEU A 8 -4.52 -7.94 -3.95
C LEU A 8 -5.65 -8.43 -4.85
N LYS A 9 -6.84 -8.70 -4.28
CA LYS A 9 -8.05 -9.00 -5.05
C LYS A 9 -9.08 -7.92 -4.82
N PHE A 10 -9.51 -7.29 -5.89
CA PHE A 10 -10.55 -6.28 -5.88
C PHE A 10 -11.85 -6.81 -6.50
N GLY A 11 -12.97 -6.47 -5.87
CA GLY A 11 -14.29 -6.55 -6.50
C GLY A 11 -14.68 -5.16 -6.95
N VAL A 12 -14.99 -4.96 -8.24
CA VAL A 12 -15.27 -3.65 -8.80
C VAL A 12 -16.62 -3.59 -9.51
N GLU A 13 -17.27 -2.43 -9.47
CA GLU A 13 -18.55 -2.19 -10.15
C GLU A 13 -18.33 -1.86 -11.64
N ASP A 14 -17.24 -1.16 -11.98
CA ASP A 14 -16.88 -0.81 -13.36
C ASP A 14 -15.48 -1.36 -13.71
N ARG A 15 -15.48 -2.53 -14.33
CA ARG A 15 -14.23 -3.19 -14.80
C ARG A 15 -13.51 -2.40 -15.87
N ALA A 16 -14.26 -1.73 -16.75
CA ALA A 16 -13.66 -0.99 -17.85
C ALA A 16 -12.89 0.23 -17.33
N ALA A 17 -13.50 1.00 -16.42
CA ALA A 17 -12.82 2.12 -15.76
C ALA A 17 -11.64 1.64 -14.91
N SER A 18 -11.80 0.53 -14.18
CA SER A 18 -10.73 -0.06 -13.34
C SER A 18 -9.54 -0.52 -14.17
N ASN A 19 -9.79 -1.18 -15.30
CA ASN A 19 -8.74 -1.63 -16.22
C ASN A 19 -8.02 -0.43 -16.88
N LYS A 20 -8.75 0.61 -17.30
CA LYS A 20 -8.15 1.85 -17.82
C LYS A 20 -7.26 2.50 -16.74
N PHE A 21 -7.78 2.62 -15.52
CA PHE A 21 -7.05 3.22 -14.40
C PHE A 21 -5.71 2.49 -14.14
N LEU A 22 -5.73 1.16 -14.01
CA LEU A 22 -4.53 0.38 -13.71
C LEU A 22 -3.48 0.44 -14.84
N ALA A 23 -3.93 0.46 -16.09
CA ALA A 23 -3.05 0.65 -17.25
C ALA A 23 -2.40 2.04 -17.26
N ASP A 24 -3.20 3.11 -17.02
CA ASP A 24 -2.70 4.48 -16.91
C ASP A 24 -1.76 4.66 -15.70
N PHE A 25 -2.07 3.98 -14.59
CA PHE A 25 -1.23 3.93 -13.38
C PHE A 25 0.11 3.21 -13.60
N GLY A 26 0.28 2.55 -14.74
CA GLY A 26 1.54 1.94 -15.18
C GLY A 26 1.75 0.50 -14.74
N LEU A 27 0.70 -0.16 -14.28
CA LEU A 27 0.72 -1.59 -14.02
C LEU A 27 0.63 -2.38 -15.32
N LYS A 28 1.30 -3.53 -15.38
CA LYS A 28 1.35 -4.37 -16.56
C LYS A 28 0.16 -5.33 -16.59
N ASN A 29 -0.72 -5.20 -17.58
CA ASN A 29 -1.76 -6.20 -17.84
C ASN A 29 -1.11 -7.50 -18.33
N THR A 30 -1.56 -8.64 -17.78
CA THR A 30 -1.09 -9.98 -18.10
C THR A 30 -2.27 -10.95 -18.19
N THR A 31 -2.04 -12.13 -18.79
CA THR A 31 -3.08 -13.18 -18.82
C THR A 31 -3.37 -13.65 -17.39
N SER A 32 -4.65 -13.57 -17.00
CA SER A 32 -5.08 -14.09 -15.71
C SER A 32 -5.11 -15.62 -15.72
N ASP A 33 -4.66 -16.22 -14.62
CA ASP A 33 -4.80 -17.64 -14.30
C ASP A 33 -6.15 -17.97 -13.64
N ILE A 34 -6.99 -16.95 -13.40
CA ILE A 34 -8.37 -17.10 -12.90
C ILE A 34 -9.33 -16.66 -14.00
N GLU A 35 -10.11 -17.61 -14.51
CA GLU A 35 -11.07 -17.35 -15.59
C GLU A 35 -12.05 -16.21 -15.24
N GLY A 36 -12.34 -15.33 -16.19
CA GLY A 36 -13.29 -14.24 -16.03
C GLY A 36 -12.77 -13.06 -15.21
N THR A 37 -11.46 -13.01 -14.90
CA THR A 37 -10.82 -11.90 -14.18
C THR A 37 -9.77 -11.21 -15.02
N ASP A 38 -9.41 -9.97 -14.66
CA ASP A 38 -8.24 -9.29 -15.22
C ASP A 38 -7.09 -9.34 -14.21
N LEU A 39 -5.86 -9.44 -14.71
CA LEU A 39 -4.65 -9.49 -13.92
C LEU A 39 -3.67 -8.40 -14.30
N TYR A 40 -3.24 -7.64 -13.31
CA TYR A 40 -2.17 -6.65 -13.42
C TYR A 40 -1.00 -7.03 -12.52
N GLN A 41 0.21 -6.62 -12.92
CA GLN A 41 1.43 -6.90 -12.18
C GLN A 41 2.30 -5.67 -12.03
N THR A 42 2.98 -5.58 -10.91
CA THR A 42 4.12 -4.70 -10.67
C THR A 42 5.39 -5.29 -11.28
N GLN A 43 6.49 -4.54 -11.28
CA GLN A 43 7.76 -5.01 -11.86
C GLN A 43 8.33 -6.23 -11.12
N ASN A 44 8.18 -6.31 -9.78
CA ASN A 44 8.62 -7.48 -9.01
C ASN A 44 7.70 -8.70 -9.12
N GLY A 45 6.58 -8.57 -9.85
CA GLY A 45 5.63 -9.65 -10.09
C GLY A 45 4.48 -9.73 -9.10
N SER A 46 4.35 -8.78 -8.14
CA SER A 46 3.14 -8.73 -7.29
C SER A 46 1.89 -8.57 -8.15
N LYS A 47 0.79 -9.21 -7.75
CA LYS A 47 -0.42 -9.39 -8.57
C LYS A 47 -1.60 -8.58 -8.04
N ILE A 48 -2.36 -7.99 -8.94
CA ILE A 48 -3.64 -7.33 -8.65
C ILE A 48 -4.70 -7.98 -9.54
N TYR A 49 -5.61 -8.74 -8.93
CA TYR A 49 -6.74 -9.35 -9.62
C TYR A 49 -7.98 -8.48 -9.53
N ILE A 50 -8.67 -8.34 -10.65
CA ILE A 50 -9.91 -7.59 -10.78
C ILE A 50 -11.04 -8.55 -11.10
N PHE A 51 -12.03 -8.56 -10.23
CA PHE A 51 -13.27 -9.32 -10.34
C PHE A 51 -14.45 -8.35 -10.46
N ASP A 52 -15.58 -8.81 -10.95
CA ASP A 52 -16.85 -8.12 -10.75
C ASP A 52 -17.21 -8.16 -9.26
N CYS A 53 -17.81 -7.10 -8.71
CA CYS A 53 -18.05 -6.98 -7.27
C CYS A 53 -18.99 -8.05 -6.68
N ASP A 54 -19.83 -8.66 -7.53
CA ASP A 54 -20.78 -9.74 -7.20
C ASP A 54 -20.24 -11.15 -7.49
N ASP A 55 -18.97 -11.29 -7.89
CA ASP A 55 -18.36 -12.59 -8.13
C ASP A 55 -18.33 -13.43 -6.85
N ALA A 56 -19.01 -14.56 -6.87
CA ALA A 56 -19.16 -15.44 -5.70
C ALA A 56 -17.83 -16.07 -5.20
N ARG A 57 -16.74 -15.95 -5.96
CA ARG A 57 -15.40 -16.42 -5.57
C ARG A 57 -14.67 -15.44 -4.67
N LEU A 58 -15.13 -14.18 -4.61
CA LEU A 58 -14.56 -13.16 -3.73
C LEU A 58 -14.97 -13.40 -2.28
N PRO A 59 -14.07 -13.11 -1.33
CA PRO A 59 -14.46 -12.96 0.07
C PRO A 59 -15.50 -11.85 0.27
N GLN A 60 -16.16 -11.87 1.43
CA GLN A 60 -17.11 -10.82 1.79
C GLN A 60 -16.44 -9.44 1.81
N ALA A 61 -17.12 -8.42 1.29
CA ALA A 61 -16.66 -7.04 1.34
C ALA A 61 -16.76 -6.46 2.76
N ILE A 62 -15.77 -5.65 3.14
CA ILE A 62 -15.82 -4.89 4.39
C ILE A 62 -16.61 -3.58 4.27
N GLU A 63 -16.89 -3.16 3.04
CA GLU A 63 -17.64 -1.96 2.69
C GLU A 63 -18.39 -2.15 1.36
N SER A 64 -19.29 -1.24 1.02
CA SER A 64 -20.06 -1.28 -0.22
C SER A 64 -19.30 -0.72 -1.41
N GLY A 65 -19.73 -1.11 -2.62
CA GLY A 65 -19.12 -0.66 -3.88
C GLY A 65 -17.84 -1.38 -4.24
N SER A 66 -17.06 -0.75 -5.12
CA SER A 66 -15.74 -1.24 -5.47
C SER A 66 -14.79 -1.17 -4.27
N THR A 67 -14.14 -2.28 -3.93
CA THR A 67 -13.20 -2.32 -2.79
C THR A 67 -12.27 -3.54 -2.85
N LEU A 68 -11.22 -3.47 -2.03
CA LEU A 68 -10.32 -4.58 -1.76
C LEU A 68 -11.05 -5.69 -0.97
N ARG A 69 -10.84 -6.94 -1.39
CA ARG A 69 -11.53 -8.13 -0.82
C ARG A 69 -10.58 -9.10 -0.14
N GLU A 70 -9.32 -9.15 -0.57
CA GLU A 70 -8.30 -10.03 -0.01
C GLU A 70 -6.92 -9.40 -0.14
N VAL A 71 -6.12 -9.53 0.91
CA VAL A 71 -4.68 -9.25 0.92
C VAL A 71 -3.92 -10.54 1.12
N THR A 72 -3.03 -10.89 0.19
CA THR A 72 -2.14 -12.06 0.33
C THR A 72 -0.72 -11.61 0.62
N TRP A 73 -0.16 -12.17 1.69
CA TRP A 73 1.19 -11.95 2.17
C TRP A 73 2.11 -13.10 1.76
N GLY A 74 3.32 -12.79 1.33
CA GLY A 74 4.36 -13.76 1.02
C GLY A 74 5.07 -14.29 2.26
N LEU A 75 5.62 -15.51 2.18
CA LEU A 75 6.40 -16.16 3.23
C LEU A 75 7.74 -16.63 2.66
N ASP A 76 8.85 -16.35 3.35
CA ASP A 76 10.20 -16.77 2.92
C ASP A 76 10.54 -18.22 3.30
N ASN A 77 10.02 -18.71 4.42
CA ASN A 77 10.14 -20.11 4.86
C ASN A 77 8.77 -20.78 4.96
N PRO A 78 8.11 -21.09 3.82
CA PRO A 78 6.69 -21.46 3.82
C PRO A 78 6.36 -22.70 4.65
N VAL A 79 7.26 -23.66 4.79
CA VAL A 79 7.00 -24.90 5.55
C VAL A 79 6.81 -24.60 7.03
N GLN A 80 7.74 -23.85 7.63
CA GLN A 80 7.67 -23.50 9.05
C GLN A 80 6.66 -22.39 9.28
N ASP A 81 6.69 -21.33 8.47
CA ASP A 81 5.83 -20.17 8.64
C ASP A 81 4.34 -20.50 8.52
N LEU A 82 3.95 -21.42 7.58
CA LEU A 82 2.57 -21.89 7.46
C LEU A 82 2.13 -22.71 8.66
N ALA A 83 3.04 -23.54 9.22
CA ALA A 83 2.73 -24.35 10.41
C ALA A 83 2.52 -23.44 11.64
N ASP A 84 3.39 -22.45 11.84
CA ASP A 84 3.31 -21.50 12.94
C ASP A 84 2.05 -20.63 12.83
N LEU A 85 1.74 -20.12 11.63
CA LEU A 85 0.53 -19.34 11.38
C LEU A 85 -0.74 -20.18 11.56
N ALA A 86 -0.73 -21.45 11.12
CA ALA A 86 -1.87 -22.34 11.30
C ALA A 86 -2.17 -22.55 12.80
N ASP A 87 -1.15 -22.71 13.63
CA ASP A 87 -1.33 -22.85 15.09
C ASP A 87 -1.82 -21.54 15.74
N HIS A 88 -1.28 -20.40 15.34
CA HIS A 88 -1.65 -19.08 15.88
C HIS A 88 -3.06 -18.64 15.48
N LEU A 89 -3.54 -19.06 14.31
CA LEU A 89 -4.77 -18.57 13.69
C LEU A 89 -5.95 -19.55 13.73
N LYS A 90 -5.76 -20.76 14.22
CA LYS A 90 -6.80 -21.83 14.21
C LYS A 90 -8.13 -21.44 14.85
N ASP A 91 -8.12 -20.52 15.81
CA ASP A 91 -9.30 -20.03 16.53
C ASP A 91 -9.78 -18.66 16.01
N VAL A 92 -9.23 -18.18 14.87
CA VAL A 92 -9.59 -16.89 14.27
C VAL A 92 -10.69 -17.11 13.23
N ASP A 93 -11.61 -16.17 13.13
CA ASP A 93 -12.69 -16.20 12.16
C ASP A 93 -12.18 -16.43 10.72
N GLY A 94 -12.93 -17.24 9.96
CA GLY A 94 -12.58 -17.53 8.57
C GLY A 94 -11.30 -18.34 8.37
N TYR A 95 -10.78 -18.97 9.45
CA TYR A 95 -9.59 -19.81 9.37
C TYR A 95 -9.75 -20.94 8.35
N GLN A 96 -8.77 -21.04 7.47
CA GLN A 96 -8.59 -22.14 6.53
C GLN A 96 -7.09 -22.41 6.38
N SER A 97 -6.74 -23.69 6.28
CA SER A 97 -5.34 -24.10 6.09
C SER A 97 -5.27 -25.26 5.10
N THR A 98 -4.30 -25.19 4.21
CA THR A 98 -3.90 -26.26 3.29
C THR A 98 -2.38 -26.44 3.35
N ALA A 99 -1.83 -27.33 2.53
CA ALA A 99 -0.38 -27.50 2.44
C ALA A 99 0.35 -26.23 1.94
N ASP A 100 -0.35 -25.37 1.18
CA ASP A 100 0.27 -24.24 0.46
C ASP A 100 -0.17 -22.86 0.97
N MET A 101 -1.16 -22.79 1.87
CA MET A 101 -1.66 -21.51 2.36
C MET A 101 -2.35 -21.62 3.72
N VAL A 102 -2.33 -20.49 4.45
CA VAL A 102 -3.19 -20.22 5.61
C VAL A 102 -3.98 -18.94 5.33
N GLN A 103 -5.23 -18.92 5.73
CA GLN A 103 -6.13 -17.78 5.57
C GLN A 103 -6.94 -17.55 6.84
N CYS A 104 -7.27 -16.31 7.14
CA CYS A 104 -8.25 -15.93 8.17
C CYS A 104 -8.89 -14.58 7.84
N ILE A 105 -9.79 -14.15 8.69
CA ILE A 105 -10.41 -12.82 8.65
C ILE A 105 -9.85 -12.00 9.81
N ASP A 106 -9.31 -10.81 9.50
CA ASP A 106 -8.79 -9.90 10.52
C ASP A 106 -9.93 -9.23 11.31
N PRO A 107 -9.63 -8.50 12.41
CA PRO A 107 -10.67 -7.85 13.22
C PRO A 107 -11.48 -6.76 12.49
N ASN A 108 -11.00 -6.24 11.34
CA ASN A 108 -11.76 -5.33 10.47
C ASN A 108 -12.72 -6.06 9.53
N GLY A 109 -12.65 -7.40 9.44
CA GLY A 109 -13.40 -8.21 8.49
C GLY A 109 -12.67 -8.45 7.16
N MET A 110 -11.42 -8.01 7.03
CA MET A 110 -10.62 -8.23 5.83
C MET A 110 -10.09 -9.66 5.77
N THR A 111 -10.30 -10.33 4.63
CA THR A 111 -9.67 -11.63 4.38
C THR A 111 -8.17 -11.44 4.11
N ILE A 112 -7.36 -12.07 4.93
CA ILE A 112 -5.90 -12.09 4.80
C ILE A 112 -5.43 -13.53 4.55
N ARG A 113 -4.52 -13.68 3.60
CA ARG A 113 -3.96 -14.98 3.19
C ARG A 113 -2.45 -14.95 3.26
N PHE A 114 -1.86 -16.09 3.55
CA PHE A 114 -0.41 -16.29 3.61
C PHE A 114 -0.02 -17.47 2.73
N GLN A 115 1.02 -17.32 1.92
CA GLN A 115 1.51 -18.37 1.03
C GLN A 115 3.00 -18.18 0.77
N LYS A 116 3.64 -19.18 0.14
CA LYS A 116 5.02 -19.06 -0.31
C LYS A 116 5.21 -17.82 -1.18
N SER A 117 6.22 -17.03 -0.88
CA SER A 117 6.62 -15.88 -1.70
C SER A 117 6.99 -16.30 -3.13
N PHE A 118 6.55 -15.52 -4.10
CA PHE A 118 6.84 -15.72 -5.53
C PHE A 118 7.37 -14.44 -6.20
N VAL A 119 7.39 -13.32 -5.50
CA VAL A 119 7.93 -12.06 -6.05
C VAL A 119 9.43 -12.17 -6.26
N GLN A 120 9.90 -11.45 -7.27
CA GLN A 120 11.31 -11.47 -7.65
C GLN A 120 12.04 -10.31 -7.01
N GLU A 121 13.25 -10.58 -6.50
CA GLU A 121 14.21 -9.52 -6.22
C GLU A 121 14.61 -8.87 -7.55
N LEU A 122 14.33 -7.59 -7.66
CA LEU A 122 14.75 -6.83 -8.84
C LEU A 122 16.22 -6.40 -8.67
N PRO A 123 16.99 -6.38 -9.76
CA PRO A 123 18.28 -5.73 -9.74
C PRO A 123 18.06 -4.26 -9.35
N GLN A 124 18.98 -3.69 -8.58
CA GLN A 124 18.88 -2.29 -8.15
C GLN A 124 18.55 -1.41 -9.37
N LEU A 125 17.39 -0.81 -9.35
CA LEU A 125 16.97 0.10 -10.40
C LEU A 125 17.95 1.28 -10.40
N LYS A 126 18.58 1.53 -11.54
CA LYS A 126 19.45 2.71 -11.65
C LYS A 126 18.60 3.96 -11.47
N THR A 127 18.91 4.71 -10.44
CA THR A 127 18.42 6.05 -10.25
C THR A 127 19.59 7.00 -10.51
N GLU A 128 19.36 8.04 -11.30
CA GLU A 128 20.35 9.13 -11.38
C GLU A 128 20.32 9.87 -10.04
N GLY A 129 21.46 9.91 -9.36
CA GLY A 129 21.53 10.51 -8.04
C GLY A 129 21.13 11.99 -8.03
N ILE A 130 20.52 12.44 -6.96
CA ILE A 130 20.21 13.86 -6.74
C ILE A 130 21.47 14.59 -6.32
N ASN A 131 21.83 15.66 -7.05
CA ASN A 131 22.92 16.53 -6.66
C ASN A 131 22.48 17.43 -5.50
N GLN A 132 23.28 17.46 -4.45
CA GLN A 132 23.12 18.32 -3.29
C GLN A 132 24.35 19.19 -3.12
N TYR A 133 24.22 20.32 -2.40
CA TYR A 133 25.39 21.11 -2.08
C TYR A 133 26.41 20.28 -1.28
N GLY A 134 27.63 20.16 -1.83
CA GLY A 134 28.69 19.34 -1.22
C GLY A 134 28.60 17.83 -1.50
N SER A 135 27.55 17.36 -2.18
CA SER A 135 27.41 15.93 -2.58
C SER A 135 26.96 15.84 -4.04
N ILE A 136 27.93 15.68 -4.94
CA ILE A 136 27.69 15.62 -6.38
C ILE A 136 27.54 14.15 -6.80
N ASN A 137 26.33 13.75 -7.13
CA ASN A 137 25.98 12.39 -7.50
C ASN A 137 25.80 12.21 -9.02
N ARG A 138 25.66 13.33 -9.75
CA ARG A 138 25.47 13.36 -11.21
C ARG A 138 26.47 14.32 -11.84
N VAL A 139 27.31 13.83 -12.75
CA VAL A 139 28.30 14.63 -13.50
C VAL A 139 28.07 14.39 -14.98
N ASN A 140 27.90 15.45 -15.77
CA ASN A 140 27.68 15.39 -17.22
C ASN A 140 26.48 14.50 -17.62
N ALA A 141 25.50 14.34 -16.71
CA ALA A 141 24.27 13.60 -16.92
C ALA A 141 23.06 14.46 -16.55
N ALA A 142 22.01 14.40 -17.37
CA ALA A 142 20.75 15.05 -17.07
C ALA A 142 19.96 14.25 -16.01
N SER A 143 19.13 14.94 -15.23
CA SER A 143 18.15 14.27 -14.37
C SER A 143 17.09 13.56 -15.23
N PRO A 144 16.60 12.36 -14.83
CA PRO A 144 15.60 11.64 -15.59
C PRO A 144 14.27 12.40 -15.59
N VAL A 145 13.51 12.20 -16.68
CA VAL A 145 12.12 12.63 -16.81
C VAL A 145 11.31 11.39 -17.17
N TYR A 146 10.36 11.05 -16.31
CA TYR A 146 9.47 9.91 -16.55
C TYR A 146 8.12 10.40 -17.06
N GLU A 147 7.66 9.80 -18.15
CA GLU A 147 6.35 10.13 -18.75
C GLU A 147 5.19 9.55 -17.95
N LYS A 148 5.41 8.42 -17.25
CA LYS A 148 4.45 7.75 -16.36
C LYS A 148 5.16 7.00 -15.25
N GLY A 149 4.41 6.65 -14.20
CA GLY A 149 4.89 5.73 -13.15
C GLY A 149 4.98 4.29 -13.66
N GLN A 150 5.87 3.52 -13.08
CA GLN A 150 6.01 2.07 -13.30
C GLN A 150 6.17 1.40 -11.93
N PRO A 151 5.05 1.05 -11.25
CA PRO A 151 5.09 0.46 -9.92
C PRO A 151 6.06 -0.71 -9.81
N VAL A 152 7.00 -0.60 -8.88
CA VAL A 152 8.05 -1.62 -8.63
C VAL A 152 7.47 -2.77 -7.84
N ALA A 153 6.72 -2.45 -6.78
CA ALA A 153 6.11 -3.39 -5.85
C ALA A 153 4.84 -2.79 -5.24
N ILE A 154 3.98 -3.62 -4.67
CA ILE A 154 2.97 -3.17 -3.71
C ILE A 154 3.73 -2.86 -2.41
N GLY A 155 3.61 -1.63 -1.92
CA GLY A 155 4.33 -1.19 -0.73
C GLY A 155 3.52 -1.42 0.54
N HIS A 156 2.33 -0.84 0.61
CA HIS A 156 1.48 -0.97 1.79
C HIS A 156 -0.01 -0.85 1.46
N VAL A 157 -0.83 -1.28 2.41
CA VAL A 157 -2.29 -1.03 2.42
C VAL A 157 -2.67 -0.27 3.68
N VAL A 158 -3.69 0.57 3.56
CA VAL A 158 -4.21 1.35 4.69
C VAL A 158 -5.70 1.13 4.84
N PHE A 159 -6.10 0.76 6.04
CA PHE A 159 -7.50 0.53 6.38
C PHE A 159 -8.02 1.55 7.39
N PHE A 160 -9.25 2.00 7.19
CA PHE A 160 -10.04 2.58 8.27
C PHE A 160 -10.36 1.46 9.26
N THR A 161 -10.04 1.71 10.55
CA THR A 161 -10.05 0.69 11.60
C THR A 161 -10.84 1.22 12.80
N PRO A 162 -12.10 0.84 12.97
CA PRO A 162 -12.91 1.33 14.09
C PRO A 162 -12.37 0.93 15.46
N ASP A 163 -11.89 -0.31 15.59
CA ASP A 163 -11.27 -0.84 16.80
C ASP A 163 -9.77 -1.01 16.58
N LEU A 164 -9.04 0.11 16.75
CA LEU A 164 -7.60 0.18 16.50
C LEU A 164 -6.83 -0.78 17.43
N GLU A 165 -7.14 -0.77 18.72
CA GLU A 165 -6.41 -1.55 19.73
C GLU A 165 -6.51 -3.06 19.44
N LYS A 166 -7.72 -3.55 19.16
CA LYS A 166 -7.96 -4.96 18.85
C LYS A 166 -7.23 -5.37 17.57
N THR A 167 -7.27 -4.52 16.54
CA THR A 167 -6.68 -4.84 15.24
C THR A 167 -5.16 -4.76 15.29
N GLU A 168 -4.58 -3.72 15.89
CA GLU A 168 -3.14 -3.60 16.12
C GLU A 168 -2.59 -4.80 16.89
N LYS A 169 -3.23 -5.16 18.01
CA LYS A 169 -2.88 -6.31 18.82
C LYS A 169 -2.91 -7.62 18.02
N PHE A 170 -3.91 -7.80 17.16
CA PHE A 170 -4.01 -8.97 16.29
C PHE A 170 -2.78 -9.08 15.35
N TYR A 171 -2.43 -8.00 14.65
CA TYR A 171 -1.28 -8.02 13.73
C TYR A 171 0.04 -8.22 14.48
N ILE A 172 0.22 -7.62 15.64
CA ILE A 172 1.47 -7.76 16.42
C ILE A 172 1.55 -9.15 17.09
N GLU A 173 0.53 -9.56 17.84
CA GLU A 173 0.62 -10.75 18.68
C GLU A 173 0.36 -12.06 17.93
N LYS A 174 -0.54 -12.05 16.92
CA LYS A 174 -0.88 -13.26 16.14
C LYS A 174 -0.01 -13.43 14.90
N LEU A 175 0.38 -12.34 14.25
CA LEU A 175 1.09 -12.37 12.98
C LEU A 175 2.56 -11.95 13.09
N GLY A 176 3.00 -11.41 14.23
CA GLY A 176 4.38 -11.03 14.48
C GLY A 176 4.82 -9.76 13.75
N PHE A 177 3.89 -8.85 13.45
CA PHE A 177 4.22 -7.54 12.90
C PHE A 177 4.92 -6.67 13.95
N PHE A 178 5.70 -5.73 13.49
CA PHE A 178 6.44 -4.78 14.30
C PHE A 178 5.81 -3.39 14.21
N LEU A 179 5.57 -2.76 15.33
CA LEU A 179 5.18 -1.36 15.38
C LEU A 179 6.36 -0.50 14.90
N SER A 180 6.14 0.32 13.89
CA SER A 180 7.11 1.31 13.42
C SER A 180 6.91 2.63 14.13
N ASP A 181 5.71 3.18 14.03
CA ASP A 181 5.30 4.41 14.70
C ASP A 181 3.79 4.39 14.95
N ALA A 182 3.29 5.30 15.77
CA ALA A 182 1.86 5.45 16.01
C ALA A 182 1.44 6.91 16.19
N TYR A 183 0.23 7.21 15.79
CA TYR A 183 -0.53 8.36 16.26
C TYR A 183 -1.43 7.92 17.41
N ARG A 184 -1.23 8.48 18.59
CA ARG A 184 -1.95 8.10 19.81
C ARG A 184 -3.46 8.02 19.59
N ASN A 185 -4.05 6.84 19.79
CA ASN A 185 -5.47 6.55 19.58
C ASN A 185 -6.01 6.90 18.17
N ARG A 186 -5.13 7.00 17.18
CA ARG A 186 -5.49 7.39 15.80
C ARG A 186 -4.94 6.49 14.73
N GLY A 187 -3.80 5.85 14.95
CA GLY A 187 -3.25 4.96 13.95
C GLY A 187 -1.97 4.28 14.36
N ALA A 188 -1.74 3.11 13.79
CA ALA A 188 -0.55 2.30 13.99
C ALA A 188 0.07 1.95 12.63
N PHE A 189 1.33 2.31 12.44
CA PHE A 189 2.15 1.95 11.30
C PHE A 189 2.89 0.65 11.62
N LEU A 190 2.60 -0.39 10.85
CA LEU A 190 3.09 -1.74 11.10
C LEU A 190 3.93 -2.23 9.93
N ARG A 191 5.12 -2.77 10.20
CA ARG A 191 5.91 -3.51 9.22
C ARG A 191 5.86 -5.00 9.48
N CYS A 192 5.82 -5.80 8.44
CA CYS A 192 5.64 -7.26 8.55
C CYS A 192 6.90 -8.01 9.01
N ARG A 193 8.05 -7.33 9.11
CA ARG A 193 9.34 -7.90 9.50
C ARG A 193 10.22 -6.90 10.24
N GLY A 194 11.22 -7.37 10.99
CA GLY A 194 12.11 -6.54 11.80
C GLY A 194 12.94 -5.54 10.99
N LYS A 195 13.29 -5.90 9.73
CA LYS A 195 14.02 -5.04 8.79
C LYS A 195 13.17 -4.79 7.56
N GLY A 196 12.85 -3.55 7.26
CA GLY A 196 12.02 -3.18 6.11
C GLY A 196 11.78 -1.69 6.01
N TYR A 197 11.00 -1.30 5.05
CA TYR A 197 10.49 0.06 4.93
C TYR A 197 9.55 0.38 6.08
N HIS A 198 9.21 1.65 6.26
CA HIS A 198 8.52 2.15 7.44
C HIS A 198 7.25 1.36 7.77
N HIS A 199 6.43 1.00 6.80
CA HIS A 199 5.25 0.17 7.04
C HIS A 199 4.80 -0.59 5.79
N ASP A 200 4.22 -1.76 6.02
CA ASP A 200 3.48 -2.57 5.04
C ASP A 200 1.97 -2.45 5.27
N LEU A 201 1.56 -2.03 6.47
CA LEU A 201 0.17 -1.84 6.88
C LEU A 201 0.04 -0.59 7.75
N PHE A 202 -0.96 0.26 7.46
CA PHE A 202 -1.36 1.33 8.37
C PHE A 202 -2.82 1.18 8.76
N LEU A 203 -3.08 1.14 10.05
CA LEU A 203 -4.40 1.08 10.66
C LEU A 203 -4.80 2.49 11.08
N LEU A 204 -5.81 3.07 10.44
CA LEU A 204 -6.25 4.45 10.67
C LEU A 204 -7.61 4.49 11.34
N SER A 205 -7.68 4.94 12.59
CA SER A 205 -8.92 5.14 13.32
C SER A 205 -9.42 6.57 13.21
N ILE A 206 -10.61 6.72 12.62
CA ILE A 206 -11.32 8.00 12.56
C ILE A 206 -12.66 7.83 13.28
N PRO A 207 -13.07 8.76 14.19
CA PRO A 207 -14.33 8.66 14.90
C PRO A 207 -15.51 8.46 13.96
N ASN A 208 -16.34 7.46 14.26
CA ASN A 208 -17.56 7.12 13.51
C ASN A 208 -17.31 6.66 12.06
N LYS A 209 -16.07 6.43 11.64
CA LYS A 209 -15.74 5.86 10.34
C LYS A 209 -15.78 4.34 10.45
N PRO A 210 -16.60 3.63 9.65
CA PRO A 210 -16.60 2.16 9.60
C PRO A 210 -15.30 1.65 9.01
N ALA A 211 -15.06 0.33 9.16
CA ALA A 211 -13.97 -0.36 8.46
C ALA A 211 -14.11 -0.18 6.94
N GLY A 212 -12.99 -0.04 6.25
CA GLY A 212 -12.95 0.16 4.81
C GLY A 212 -11.51 0.39 4.32
N LEU A 213 -11.35 0.38 3.01
CA LEU A 213 -10.07 0.71 2.37
C LEU A 213 -9.86 2.22 2.36
N ASN A 214 -8.72 2.69 2.86
CA ASN A 214 -8.30 4.07 2.67
C ASN A 214 -7.49 4.21 1.37
N HIS A 215 -6.41 3.45 1.23
CA HIS A 215 -5.61 3.43 0.01
C HIS A 215 -4.73 2.18 -0.12
N VAL A 216 -4.20 2.01 -1.33
CA VAL A 216 -3.10 1.08 -1.64
C VAL A 216 -1.95 1.89 -2.20
N ALA A 217 -0.74 1.63 -1.70
CA ALA A 217 0.46 2.33 -2.11
C ALA A 217 1.43 1.45 -2.89
N PHE A 218 2.05 2.06 -3.88
CA PHE A 218 2.98 1.40 -4.79
C PHE A 218 4.33 2.12 -4.79
N VAL A 219 5.37 1.34 -4.54
CA VAL A 219 6.75 1.85 -4.61
C VAL A 219 7.07 2.19 -6.06
N VAL A 220 7.60 3.38 -6.29
CA VAL A 220 8.24 3.77 -7.55
C VAL A 220 9.71 4.11 -7.31
N ARG A 221 10.48 4.20 -8.37
CA ARG A 221 11.94 4.28 -8.37
C ARG A 221 12.50 5.45 -7.56
N ASP A 222 11.98 6.63 -7.81
CA ASP A 222 12.46 7.89 -7.20
C ASP A 222 11.40 9.00 -7.26
N ILE A 223 11.74 10.17 -6.71
CA ILE A 223 10.83 11.34 -6.68
C ILE A 223 10.44 11.81 -8.10
N HIS A 224 11.31 11.68 -9.10
CA HIS A 224 11.00 12.07 -10.47
C HIS A 224 9.90 11.18 -11.05
N GLU A 225 9.91 9.89 -10.70
CA GLU A 225 8.86 8.95 -11.12
C GLU A 225 7.53 9.15 -10.37
N VAL A 226 7.54 9.57 -9.09
CA VAL A 226 6.34 10.04 -8.38
C VAL A 226 5.69 11.19 -9.13
N ILE A 227 6.49 12.20 -9.52
CA ILE A 227 6.01 13.37 -10.27
C ILE A 227 5.53 12.96 -11.66
N GLY A 228 6.32 12.19 -12.41
CA GLY A 228 5.96 11.72 -13.75
C GLY A 228 4.67 10.89 -13.76
N GLY A 229 4.52 10.00 -12.78
CA GLY A 229 3.31 9.17 -12.58
C GLY A 229 2.08 10.02 -12.30
N GLY A 230 2.13 10.91 -11.32
CA GLY A 230 1.02 11.79 -10.97
C GLY A 230 0.60 12.70 -12.12
N LEU A 231 1.56 13.30 -12.84
CA LEU A 231 1.30 14.11 -14.03
C LEU A 231 0.64 13.29 -15.15
N ASN A 232 1.06 12.03 -15.34
CA ASN A 232 0.42 11.13 -16.29
C ASN A 232 -1.02 10.85 -15.93
N MET A 233 -1.30 10.56 -14.66
CA MET A 233 -2.66 10.30 -14.19
C MET A 233 -3.56 11.52 -14.42
N ASN A 234 -3.09 12.74 -14.14
CA ASN A 234 -3.85 13.96 -14.44
C ASN A 234 -4.08 14.17 -15.93
N ARG A 235 -3.07 13.91 -16.79
CA ARG A 235 -3.24 13.98 -18.27
C ARG A 235 -4.23 12.94 -18.78
N SER A 236 -4.37 11.81 -18.09
CA SER A 236 -5.33 10.74 -18.36
C SER A 236 -6.71 11.00 -17.72
N GLU A 237 -6.95 12.21 -17.22
CA GLU A 237 -8.19 12.70 -16.61
C GLU A 237 -8.53 12.09 -15.25
N TRP A 238 -7.58 11.43 -14.58
CA TRP A 238 -7.74 10.96 -13.20
C TRP A 238 -7.44 12.08 -12.21
N SER A 239 -8.34 12.28 -11.24
CA SER A 239 -8.20 13.36 -10.26
C SER A 239 -7.20 13.01 -9.15
N THR A 240 -6.39 13.98 -8.78
CA THR A 240 -5.56 13.91 -7.59
C THR A 240 -6.43 13.90 -6.33
N PHE A 241 -6.17 12.96 -5.41
CA PHE A 241 -6.73 13.00 -4.07
C PHE A 241 -5.92 13.95 -3.18
N ILE A 242 -4.61 13.73 -3.09
CA ILE A 242 -3.65 14.63 -2.43
C ILE A 242 -2.26 14.42 -3.03
N GLY A 243 -1.51 15.49 -3.24
CA GLY A 243 -0.10 15.43 -3.69
C GLY A 243 0.20 16.37 -4.87
N PRO A 244 1.42 16.34 -5.42
CA PRO A 244 2.56 15.68 -4.78
C PRO A 244 2.84 16.27 -3.41
N GLY A 245 3.39 15.47 -2.52
CA GLY A 245 3.63 15.88 -1.14
C GLY A 245 4.73 15.08 -0.45
N ARG A 246 4.90 15.34 0.87
CA ARG A 246 5.84 14.62 1.73
C ARG A 246 5.22 14.30 3.07
N HIS A 247 5.41 13.04 3.52
CA HIS A 247 5.07 12.60 4.88
C HIS A 247 6.26 12.79 5.82
N PRO A 248 6.14 13.57 6.92
CA PRO A 248 7.22 13.65 7.92
C PRO A 248 7.42 12.32 8.65
N ILE A 249 6.35 11.56 8.87
CA ILE A 249 6.37 10.35 9.70
C ILE A 249 7.25 9.24 9.13
N SER A 250 7.31 9.13 7.81
CA SER A 250 8.07 8.09 7.09
C SER A 250 9.09 8.66 6.10
N SER A 251 9.21 9.99 6.01
CA SER A 251 10.03 10.71 5.03
C SER A 251 9.59 10.56 3.56
N ALA A 252 8.57 9.76 3.28
CA ALA A 252 8.15 9.43 1.93
C ALA A 252 7.63 10.63 1.14
N TYR A 253 8.00 10.71 -0.14
CA TYR A 253 7.34 11.55 -1.14
C TYR A 253 6.21 10.76 -1.76
N PHE A 254 5.06 11.39 -1.98
CA PHE A 254 3.85 10.73 -2.41
C PHE A 254 3.05 11.50 -3.46
N TRP A 255 2.17 10.78 -4.16
CA TRP A 255 1.07 11.32 -4.96
C TRP A 255 -0.09 10.32 -4.98
N TYR A 256 -1.23 10.71 -4.38
CA TYR A 256 -2.45 9.91 -4.34
C TYR A 256 -3.39 10.30 -5.46
N VAL A 257 -3.98 9.31 -6.11
CA VAL A 257 -4.96 9.46 -7.18
C VAL A 257 -6.25 8.76 -6.77
N ASN A 258 -7.39 9.42 -7.00
CA ASN A 258 -8.70 8.79 -6.78
C ASN A 258 -8.88 7.60 -7.71
N SER A 259 -9.28 6.45 -7.17
CA SER A 259 -9.35 5.19 -7.89
C SER A 259 -10.79 4.69 -8.05
N PRO A 260 -11.17 4.14 -9.22
CA PRO A 260 -12.45 3.46 -9.39
C PRO A 260 -12.50 2.08 -8.71
N LEU A 261 -11.37 1.58 -8.17
CA LEU A 261 -11.30 0.31 -7.47
C LEU A 261 -11.70 0.42 -5.97
N GLY A 262 -12.00 1.63 -5.51
CA GLY A 262 -12.18 1.95 -4.09
C GLY A 262 -10.88 2.46 -3.45
N GLY A 263 -11.04 3.35 -2.46
CA GLY A 263 -9.91 4.06 -1.85
C GLY A 263 -9.14 4.95 -2.83
N ALA A 264 -7.90 5.29 -2.49
CA ALA A 264 -6.97 5.95 -3.38
C ALA A 264 -5.83 4.99 -3.77
N PHE A 265 -5.12 5.30 -4.85
CA PHE A 265 -3.87 4.65 -5.23
C PHE A 265 -2.74 5.66 -5.12
N GLU A 266 -1.66 5.24 -4.47
CA GLU A 266 -0.53 6.09 -4.17
C GLU A 266 0.73 5.64 -4.91
N TYR A 267 1.41 6.58 -5.59
CA TYR A 267 2.83 6.44 -5.87
C TYR A 267 3.63 6.98 -4.70
N TYR A 268 4.64 6.24 -4.23
CA TYR A 268 5.53 6.74 -3.20
C TYR A 268 6.96 6.24 -3.36
N THR A 269 7.89 6.96 -2.74
CA THR A 269 9.31 6.65 -2.70
C THR A 269 10.00 7.32 -1.52
N ASN A 270 11.27 6.99 -1.27
CA ASN A 270 12.10 7.58 -0.22
C ASN A 270 11.59 7.33 1.21
N ASP A 271 10.93 6.20 1.41
CA ASP A 271 10.45 5.77 2.72
C ASP A 271 11.63 5.43 3.65
N ASP A 272 11.48 5.67 4.95
CA ASP A 272 12.48 5.30 5.95
C ASP A 272 12.66 3.77 5.98
N TYR A 273 13.92 3.32 6.04
CA TYR A 273 14.25 1.91 6.20
C TYR A 273 14.65 1.64 7.65
N LEU A 274 13.85 0.81 8.32
CA LEU A 274 13.97 0.54 9.74
C LEU A 274 14.60 -0.84 10.00
N THR A 275 15.24 -0.97 11.16
CA THR A 275 15.78 -2.22 11.66
C THR A 275 15.13 -2.59 13.00
N GLU A 276 15.52 -3.74 13.56
CA GLU A 276 15.06 -4.17 14.89
C GLU A 276 15.47 -3.24 16.03
N GLU A 277 16.46 -2.35 15.78
CA GLU A 277 16.92 -1.35 16.75
C GLU A 277 16.02 -0.12 16.82
N TRP A 278 15.10 0.03 15.83
CA TRP A 278 14.19 1.16 15.78
C TRP A 278 13.27 1.17 17.00
N GLN A 279 13.19 2.32 17.66
CA GLN A 279 12.26 2.56 18.76
C GLN A 279 11.03 3.30 18.23
N PRO A 280 9.83 2.71 18.32
CA PRO A 280 8.60 3.33 17.82
C PRO A 280 8.35 4.71 18.45
N ARG A 281 8.05 5.70 17.60
CA ARG A 281 7.60 7.01 18.06
C ARG A 281 6.09 6.97 18.24
N VAL A 282 5.59 7.52 19.34
CA VAL A 282 4.16 7.67 19.60
C VAL A 282 3.84 9.15 19.70
N GLU A 283 3.29 9.69 18.62
CA GLU A 283 3.01 11.10 18.47
C GLU A 283 1.52 11.41 18.69
N GLU A 284 1.23 12.63 19.17
CA GLU A 284 -0.14 13.12 19.10
C GLU A 284 -0.52 13.42 17.65
N HIS A 285 -1.71 12.98 17.23
CA HIS A 285 -2.16 13.21 15.87
C HIS A 285 -2.29 14.72 15.58
N ARG A 286 -1.52 15.20 14.63
CA ARG A 286 -1.56 16.55 14.08
C ARG A 286 -1.43 16.48 12.58
N LEU A 287 -2.10 17.36 11.86
CA LEU A 287 -2.10 17.35 10.39
C LEU A 287 -0.71 17.53 9.80
N GLU A 288 0.16 18.33 10.46
CA GLU A 288 1.54 18.60 10.08
C GLU A 288 2.44 17.36 10.15
N LEU A 289 2.08 16.38 10.99
CA LEU A 289 2.81 15.11 11.07
C LEU A 289 2.35 14.12 9.98
N PHE A 290 1.13 14.30 9.47
CA PHE A 290 0.68 13.50 8.33
C PHE A 290 1.26 14.05 7.02
N THR A 291 1.20 15.38 6.80
CA THR A 291 1.66 16.00 5.56
C THR A 291 2.47 17.26 5.88
N GLU A 292 3.78 17.22 5.63
CA GLU A 292 4.64 18.40 5.74
C GLU A 292 4.25 19.47 4.71
N TRP A 293 3.98 19.02 3.49
CA TRP A 293 3.48 19.84 2.39
C TRP A 293 2.78 18.95 1.34
N ALA A 294 1.79 19.51 0.69
CA ALA A 294 1.16 18.99 -0.51
C ALA A 294 0.74 20.12 -1.42
N ILE A 295 0.83 19.93 -2.74
CA ILE A 295 0.48 20.97 -3.72
C ILE A 295 -1.03 20.99 -3.91
N GLU A 296 -1.67 19.82 -4.07
CA GLU A 296 -3.11 19.71 -4.24
C GLU A 296 -3.70 18.80 -3.14
N GLY A 297 -4.95 19.05 -2.75
CA GLY A 297 -5.64 18.26 -1.76
C GLY A 297 -5.13 18.40 -0.33
N GLY A 298 -4.29 19.38 -0.03
CA GLY A 298 -3.80 19.63 1.33
C GLY A 298 -4.94 19.73 2.33
N LEU A 299 -4.73 19.14 3.53
CA LEU A 299 -5.77 18.97 4.55
C LEU A 299 -6.20 20.32 5.20
N ASP A 300 -5.31 21.27 5.19
CA ASP A 300 -5.54 22.63 5.72
C ASP A 300 -4.66 23.67 4.98
N ASP A 301 -4.73 24.93 5.40
CA ASP A 301 -3.95 26.01 4.79
C ASP A 301 -2.45 25.90 5.07
N HIS A 302 -2.05 25.20 6.13
CA HIS A 302 -0.65 25.00 6.47
C HIS A 302 0.02 24.01 5.50
N THR A 303 -0.64 22.91 5.18
CA THR A 303 -0.12 21.86 4.28
C THR A 303 -0.38 22.17 2.82
N ARG A 304 -1.33 23.05 2.50
CA ARG A 304 -1.67 23.44 1.13
C ARG A 304 -0.70 24.49 0.61
N ARG A 305 -0.14 24.24 -0.57
CA ARG A 305 0.77 25.18 -1.26
C ARG A 305 0.09 25.97 -2.38
N GLN A 306 -1.09 25.57 -2.79
CA GLN A 306 -1.91 26.33 -3.73
C GLN A 306 -2.98 27.13 -2.97
N VAL A 307 -3.03 28.42 -3.21
CA VAL A 307 -4.11 29.28 -2.73
C VAL A 307 -5.36 28.92 -3.54
N LYS A 308 -6.47 28.56 -2.86
CA LYS A 308 -7.75 28.45 -3.56
C LYS A 308 -8.07 29.80 -4.23
N PRO A 309 -8.48 29.83 -5.50
CA PRO A 309 -9.10 31.02 -6.06
C PRO A 309 -10.29 31.44 -5.19
N ALA A 310 -10.39 32.70 -4.89
CA ALA A 310 -11.48 33.27 -4.11
C ALA A 310 -12.84 33.06 -4.80
#